data_f1b3c5a92b755cca4df750d2096881ab
#
_entry.id   f1b3c5a92b755cca4df750d2096881ab
#
_cell.length_a   1.000
_cell.length_b   1.000
_cell.length_c   1.000
_cell.angle_alpha   90.00
_cell.angle_beta   90.00
_cell.angle_gamma   90.00
#
_symmetry.space_group_name_H-M   'P 1'
#
loop_
_entity.id
_entity.type
_entity.pdbx_description
1 polymer ?
#
loop_
_entity_poly.entity_id
_entity_poly.type
_entity_poly.pdbx_seq_one_letter_code
_entity_poly.pdbx_strand_id
1 'polypeptide(L)'
;WKREKMKKSLLLSAIIFSQTLVFATENHEHSKEAKNLGEAISEGKISGGLALYGQNKDFKVQNDANQDFAYGNAHITLGYETNPLYGFSLGSEFKGNVKLGEKNRGDYVYGAPFQNEVLLSQGFINYGITDILNLRVGRQEADKEWLSDNQEAAILDVSAIKDTLISVGYSRKKAETGIDLSEHFYKPTEKGIYFFEAENSSLENVTLKPYVYTAPEATTFYGLKGNFEVENFDLVLHYAISNVDSDYRNEDGNIVKDNSIFHTEANLEIIENLNTNIGYIKTDKKGGADLMTAYGDNISPLEEGNYVYDIDARTYYAGVSYTIADIELGALYGSTKYSEDAKKEKEFNLTAAHNFT
;
A
#
# COMPACT_ATOMS: atom_id res chain seq x y z
N TRP A 1 -38.02 2.85 -33.33
CA TRP A 1 -37.42 2.18 -32.16
C TRP A 1 -35.93 1.99 -32.43
N LYS A 2 -35.13 3.00 -32.05
CA LYS A 2 -33.66 2.96 -32.07
C LYS A 2 -33.19 2.19 -30.83
N ARG A 3 -32.60 1.01 -31.01
CA ARG A 3 -31.78 0.35 -30.01
C ARG A 3 -30.48 1.16 -29.83
N GLU A 4 -30.35 1.89 -28.76
CA GLU A 4 -29.06 2.37 -28.29
C GLU A 4 -28.20 1.18 -27.89
N LYS A 5 -27.15 0.93 -28.66
CA LYS A 5 -26.07 0.05 -28.24
C LYS A 5 -25.35 0.72 -27.09
N MET A 6 -25.60 0.25 -25.87
CA MET A 6 -24.72 0.51 -24.74
C MET A 6 -23.33 -0.04 -25.10
N LYS A 7 -22.41 0.82 -25.44
CA LYS A 7 -20.98 0.47 -25.46
C LYS A 7 -20.58 0.18 -24.01
N LYS A 8 -20.35 -1.08 -23.69
CA LYS A 8 -19.69 -1.46 -22.46
C LYS A 8 -18.25 -0.97 -22.59
N SER A 9 -17.87 0.04 -21.83
CA SER A 9 -16.48 0.39 -21.63
C SER A 9 -15.88 -0.77 -20.81
N LEU A 10 -15.17 -1.67 -21.44
CA LEU A 10 -14.25 -2.56 -20.76
C LEU A 10 -13.06 -1.67 -20.39
N LEU A 11 -12.92 -1.36 -19.11
CA LEU A 11 -11.61 -1.04 -18.55
C LEU A 11 -10.77 -2.31 -18.70
N LEU A 12 -9.89 -2.32 -19.67
CA LEU A 12 -8.86 -3.34 -19.79
C LEU A 12 -7.75 -2.89 -18.83
N SER A 13 -7.87 -3.26 -17.56
CA SER A 13 -6.76 -3.14 -16.62
C SER A 13 -5.63 -4.03 -17.11
N ALA A 14 -4.45 -3.47 -17.18
CA ALA A 14 -3.28 -4.11 -17.74
C ALA A 14 -2.91 -5.38 -16.97
N ILE A 15 -2.35 -6.34 -17.66
CA ILE A 15 -1.67 -7.49 -17.06
C ILE A 15 -0.42 -6.95 -16.37
N ILE A 16 -0.45 -6.86 -15.07
CA ILE A 16 0.67 -6.41 -14.25
C ILE A 16 1.54 -7.64 -13.96
N PHE A 17 2.70 -7.73 -14.60
CA PHE A 17 3.80 -8.53 -14.06
C PHE A 17 4.51 -7.66 -13.02
N SER A 18 3.93 -7.48 -11.86
CA SER A 18 4.63 -6.88 -10.74
C SER A 18 5.36 -7.99 -9.99
N GLN A 19 6.63 -8.17 -10.26
CA GLN A 19 7.50 -8.73 -9.24
C GLN A 19 7.82 -7.62 -8.24
N THR A 20 6.94 -7.43 -7.29
CA THR A 20 7.36 -6.86 -6.03
C THR A 20 8.17 -7.97 -5.37
N LEU A 21 9.47 -7.93 -5.49
CA LEU A 21 10.31 -8.54 -4.48
C LEU A 21 10.01 -7.77 -3.20
N VAL A 22 8.92 -8.16 -2.55
CA VAL A 22 8.76 -7.91 -1.14
C VAL A 22 10.06 -8.41 -0.54
N PHE A 23 10.78 -7.54 0.16
CA PHE A 23 11.63 -8.02 1.23
C PHE A 23 10.68 -8.64 2.23
N ALA A 24 10.20 -9.85 1.89
CA ALA A 24 9.56 -10.68 2.86
C ALA A 24 10.53 -10.69 4.03
N THR A 25 10.04 -10.38 5.19
CA THR A 25 10.54 -10.91 6.43
C THR A 25 10.32 -12.43 6.40
N GLU A 26 10.87 -13.06 5.35
CA GLU A 26 11.07 -14.49 5.36
C GLU A 26 12.04 -14.78 6.46
N ASN A 27 11.58 -15.64 7.34
CA ASN A 27 12.35 -16.39 8.32
C ASN A 27 13.83 -16.07 8.23
N HIS A 28 14.32 -15.29 9.20
CA HIS A 28 15.74 -15.09 9.38
C HIS A 28 16.43 -16.46 9.44
N GLU A 29 16.77 -17.05 8.27
CA GLU A 29 18.00 -17.79 8.24
C GLU A 29 19.04 -16.78 8.70
N HIS A 30 19.58 -16.97 9.88
CA HIS A 30 20.56 -16.13 10.52
C HIS A 30 21.61 -15.75 9.48
N SER A 31 21.49 -14.59 8.87
CA SER A 31 22.55 -14.06 8.01
C SER A 31 23.75 -13.93 8.93
N LYS A 32 24.75 -14.74 8.66
CA LYS A 32 25.95 -14.82 9.49
C LYS A 32 26.53 -13.42 9.60
N GLU A 33 26.62 -12.89 10.81
CA GLU A 33 27.13 -11.54 11.04
C GLU A 33 28.51 -11.37 10.41
N ALA A 34 28.72 -10.31 9.65
CA ALA A 34 29.98 -10.01 9.00
C ALA A 34 31.07 -9.72 10.05
N LYS A 35 32.29 -10.17 9.79
CA LYS A 35 33.43 -9.96 10.72
C LYS A 35 34.12 -8.61 10.55
N ASN A 36 33.95 -7.98 9.39
CA ASN A 36 34.55 -6.70 9.04
C ASN A 36 33.76 -6.01 7.93
N LEU A 37 34.05 -4.76 7.68
CA LEU A 37 33.37 -3.92 6.68
C LEU A 37 33.47 -4.49 5.26
N GLY A 38 34.60 -5.08 4.88
CA GLY A 38 34.80 -5.70 3.57
C GLY A 38 33.82 -6.86 3.35
N GLU A 39 33.69 -7.74 4.35
CA GLU A 39 32.74 -8.87 4.34
C GLU A 39 31.29 -8.37 4.36
N ALA A 40 30.97 -7.35 5.17
CA ALA A 40 29.63 -6.75 5.19
C ALA A 40 29.20 -6.24 3.81
N ILE A 41 30.12 -5.62 3.07
CA ILE A 41 29.84 -5.12 1.72
C ILE A 41 29.84 -6.27 0.69
N SER A 42 30.80 -7.17 0.71
CA SER A 42 30.92 -8.21 -0.34
C SER A 42 29.85 -9.31 -0.26
N GLU A 43 29.31 -9.56 0.92
CA GLU A 43 28.26 -10.57 1.17
C GLU A 43 26.85 -9.94 1.30
N GLY A 44 26.70 -8.66 0.98
CA GLY A 44 25.42 -7.98 0.94
C GLY A 44 24.47 -8.56 -0.09
N LYS A 45 23.19 -8.28 0.09
CA LYS A 45 22.12 -8.77 -0.79
C LYS A 45 21.79 -7.75 -1.87
N ILE A 46 21.70 -8.22 -3.11
CA ILE A 46 21.20 -7.45 -4.24
C ILE A 46 19.76 -7.87 -4.46
N SER A 47 18.88 -6.90 -4.67
CA SER A 47 17.49 -7.10 -5.07
C SER A 47 17.21 -6.31 -6.33
N GLY A 48 16.20 -6.71 -7.09
CA GLY A 48 15.79 -5.96 -8.25
C GLY A 48 14.63 -6.60 -8.98
N GLY A 49 13.98 -5.83 -9.83
CA GLY A 49 12.84 -6.27 -10.61
C GLY A 49 12.66 -5.45 -11.86
N LEU A 50 11.92 -6.02 -12.81
CA LEU A 50 11.46 -5.36 -14.02
C LEU A 50 9.95 -5.60 -14.14
N ALA A 51 9.18 -4.54 -14.33
CA ALA A 51 7.75 -4.63 -14.58
C ALA A 51 7.38 -3.86 -15.84
N LEU A 52 6.33 -4.32 -16.53
CA LEU A 52 5.75 -3.65 -17.68
C LEU A 52 4.31 -3.29 -17.33
N TYR A 53 3.93 -2.06 -17.63
CA TYR A 53 2.60 -1.55 -17.34
C TYR A 53 2.00 -0.89 -18.58
N GLY A 54 0.69 -0.98 -18.73
CA GLY A 54 -0.04 -0.25 -19.75
C GLY A 54 -1.41 0.13 -19.26
N GLN A 55 -1.83 1.35 -19.50
CA GLN A 55 -3.14 1.86 -19.14
C GLN A 55 -3.86 2.42 -20.36
N ASN A 56 -5.18 2.17 -20.44
CA ASN A 56 -6.09 2.87 -21.35
C ASN A 56 -7.32 3.31 -20.57
N LYS A 57 -7.58 4.61 -20.54
CA LYS A 57 -8.71 5.21 -19.84
C LYS A 57 -9.60 5.99 -20.81
N ASP A 58 -10.89 5.66 -20.81
CA ASP A 58 -11.89 6.34 -21.64
C ASP A 58 -12.94 6.97 -20.73
N PHE A 59 -13.13 8.27 -20.84
CA PHE A 59 -14.13 9.02 -20.08
C PHE A 59 -15.43 9.16 -20.86
N LYS A 60 -16.57 8.90 -20.20
CA LYS A 60 -17.89 9.08 -20.83
C LYS A 60 -18.23 10.52 -21.13
N VAL A 61 -17.71 11.43 -20.30
CA VAL A 61 -17.84 12.89 -20.47
C VAL A 61 -16.43 13.45 -20.48
N GLN A 62 -16.03 13.93 -21.64
CA GLN A 62 -14.73 14.56 -21.84
C GLN A 62 -14.84 16.06 -21.57
N ASN A 63 -13.87 16.60 -20.86
CA ASN A 63 -13.67 18.02 -20.62
C ASN A 63 -12.17 18.29 -20.42
N ASP A 64 -11.77 19.52 -20.10
CA ASP A 64 -10.35 19.84 -19.91
C ASP A 64 -9.66 19.03 -18.79
N ALA A 65 -10.42 18.55 -17.82
CA ALA A 65 -9.92 17.72 -16.72
C ALA A 65 -10.03 16.19 -16.96
N ASN A 66 -10.85 15.77 -17.93
CA ASN A 66 -11.16 14.36 -18.20
C ASN A 66 -10.97 14.06 -19.70
N GLN A 67 -9.75 13.74 -20.10
CA GLN A 67 -9.40 13.34 -21.46
C GLN A 67 -9.05 11.86 -21.52
N ASP A 68 -9.47 11.18 -22.59
CA ASP A 68 -9.05 9.80 -22.83
C ASP A 68 -7.54 9.75 -23.02
N PHE A 69 -6.90 8.75 -22.45
CA PHE A 69 -5.47 8.54 -22.60
C PHE A 69 -5.10 7.04 -22.62
N ALA A 70 -3.97 6.74 -23.24
CA ALA A 70 -3.37 5.41 -23.17
C ALA A 70 -1.86 5.50 -23.29
N TYR A 71 -1.15 4.80 -22.42
CA TYR A 71 0.31 4.74 -22.41
C TYR A 71 0.83 3.38 -21.93
N GLY A 72 2.12 3.15 -22.18
CA GLY A 72 2.89 2.02 -21.64
C GLY A 72 4.14 2.49 -20.93
N ASN A 73 4.47 1.84 -19.83
CA ASN A 73 5.62 2.11 -18.98
C ASN A 73 6.42 0.84 -18.69
N ALA A 74 7.74 0.98 -18.55
CA ALA A 74 8.60 -0.03 -17.95
C ALA A 74 9.13 0.50 -16.62
N HIS A 75 9.02 -0.31 -15.58
CA HIS A 75 9.50 0.00 -14.23
C HIS A 75 10.66 -0.92 -13.87
N ILE A 76 11.74 -0.35 -13.33
CA ILE A 76 12.94 -1.06 -12.91
C ILE A 76 13.19 -0.74 -11.44
N THR A 77 13.42 -1.76 -10.63
CA THR A 77 13.86 -1.64 -9.23
C THR A 77 15.26 -2.25 -9.12
N LEU A 78 16.15 -1.59 -8.39
CA LEU A 78 17.48 -2.09 -8.05
C LEU A 78 17.82 -1.69 -6.62
N GLY A 79 17.97 -2.69 -5.75
CA GLY A 79 18.29 -2.52 -4.34
C GLY A 79 19.58 -3.24 -3.95
N TYR A 80 20.16 -2.76 -2.87
CA TYR A 80 21.31 -3.39 -2.23
C TYR A 80 21.24 -3.15 -0.71
N GLU A 81 21.47 -4.19 0.10
CA GLU A 81 21.61 -4.09 1.56
C GLU A 81 22.87 -4.85 2.00
N THR A 82 23.71 -4.22 2.83
CA THR A 82 24.91 -4.85 3.39
C THR A 82 24.53 -5.96 4.35
N ASN A 83 25.40 -6.94 4.50
CA ASN A 83 25.31 -7.90 5.59
C ASN A 83 25.49 -7.18 6.94
N PRO A 84 24.77 -7.57 8.03
CA PRO A 84 24.94 -6.92 9.32
C PRO A 84 26.37 -7.03 9.86
N LEU A 85 26.88 -5.90 10.37
CA LEU A 85 28.15 -5.80 11.10
C LEU A 85 27.89 -5.17 12.48
N TYR A 86 28.06 -5.92 13.55
CA TYR A 86 27.69 -5.48 14.91
C TYR A 86 26.22 -5.04 15.02
N GLY A 87 25.33 -5.76 14.33
CA GLY A 87 23.90 -5.45 14.24
C GLY A 87 23.53 -4.32 13.28
N PHE A 88 24.49 -3.61 12.68
CA PHE A 88 24.21 -2.51 11.72
C PHE A 88 24.24 -3.02 10.27
N SER A 89 23.25 -2.62 9.47
CA SER A 89 23.27 -2.72 8.01
C SER A 89 22.91 -1.38 7.35
N LEU A 90 23.29 -1.24 6.09
CA LEU A 90 22.98 -0.09 5.23
C LEU A 90 22.22 -0.61 4.02
N GLY A 91 21.08 0.01 3.71
CA GLY A 91 20.30 -0.33 2.52
C GLY A 91 20.09 0.87 1.60
N SER A 92 20.00 0.58 0.31
CA SER A 92 19.60 1.55 -0.71
C SER A 92 18.78 0.87 -1.81
N GLU A 93 17.80 1.58 -2.36
CA GLU A 93 17.02 1.13 -3.49
C GLU A 93 16.73 2.29 -4.43
N PHE A 94 16.82 2.01 -5.71
CA PHE A 94 16.43 2.92 -6.78
C PHE A 94 15.27 2.31 -7.55
N LYS A 95 14.23 3.11 -7.79
CA LYS A 95 13.12 2.79 -8.69
C LYS A 95 13.16 3.74 -9.87
N GLY A 96 13.00 3.20 -11.08
CA GLY A 96 13.06 3.97 -12.31
C GLY A 96 11.88 3.64 -13.23
N ASN A 97 11.39 4.65 -13.97
CA ASN A 97 10.29 4.54 -14.92
C ASN A 97 10.72 5.02 -16.30
N VAL A 98 10.38 4.25 -17.33
CA VAL A 98 10.69 4.56 -18.73
C VAL A 98 9.46 4.40 -19.59
N LYS A 99 9.06 5.47 -20.26
CA LYS A 99 7.95 5.43 -21.22
C LYS A 99 8.26 4.46 -22.36
N LEU A 100 7.40 3.47 -22.58
CA LEU A 100 7.46 2.54 -23.72
C LEU A 100 6.73 3.06 -24.94
N GLY A 101 5.60 3.78 -24.72
CA GLY A 101 4.80 4.34 -25.79
C GLY A 101 3.57 5.07 -25.26
N GLU A 102 2.88 5.76 -26.17
CA GLU A 102 1.62 6.44 -25.90
C GLU A 102 0.76 6.42 -27.16
N LYS A 103 -0.57 6.42 -27.01
CA LYS A 103 -1.53 6.43 -28.13
C LYS A 103 -1.55 7.80 -28.80
N ASN A 104 -1.67 8.88 -28.00
CA ASN A 104 -1.58 10.24 -28.48
C ASN A 104 -0.41 10.93 -27.78
N ARG A 105 0.17 11.94 -28.44
CA ARG A 105 1.28 12.70 -27.86
C ARG A 105 0.81 13.40 -26.58
N GLY A 106 1.45 13.07 -25.46
CA GLY A 106 1.16 13.67 -24.15
C GLY A 106 0.33 12.77 -23.24
N ASP A 107 -0.21 11.65 -23.72
CA ASP A 107 -1.00 10.71 -22.92
C ASP A 107 -0.21 10.19 -21.70
N TYR A 108 1.08 9.92 -21.86
CA TYR A 108 1.96 9.47 -20.77
C TYR A 108 2.10 10.53 -19.66
N VAL A 109 2.23 11.80 -20.03
CA VAL A 109 2.36 12.89 -19.04
C VAL A 109 1.02 13.20 -18.38
N TYR A 110 -0.06 13.08 -19.14
CA TYR A 110 -1.42 13.34 -18.65
C TYR A 110 -1.94 12.21 -17.74
N GLY A 111 -1.72 10.97 -18.14
CA GLY A 111 -2.31 9.80 -17.49
C GLY A 111 -1.47 9.25 -16.34
N ALA A 112 -0.18 9.59 -16.28
CA ALA A 112 0.73 9.03 -15.28
C ALA A 112 1.52 10.15 -14.60
N PRO A 113 1.37 10.35 -13.29
CA PRO A 113 2.11 11.36 -12.55
C PRO A 113 3.56 10.91 -12.28
N PHE A 114 4.34 10.65 -13.35
CA PHE A 114 5.77 10.36 -13.22
C PHE A 114 6.55 11.65 -13.01
N GLN A 115 6.65 12.08 -11.76
CA GLN A 115 7.42 13.27 -11.38
C GLN A 115 8.94 13.03 -11.44
N ASN A 116 9.36 11.76 -11.42
CA ASN A 116 10.76 11.34 -11.50
C ASN A 116 10.96 10.21 -12.50
N GLU A 117 12.02 10.28 -13.30
CA GLU A 117 12.48 9.13 -14.09
C GLU A 117 13.19 8.09 -13.19
N VAL A 118 13.91 8.55 -12.17
CA VAL A 118 14.58 7.71 -11.17
C VAL A 118 14.44 8.33 -9.80
N LEU A 119 14.05 7.52 -8.83
CA LEU A 119 13.92 7.89 -7.42
C LEU A 119 14.83 7.01 -6.58
N LEU A 120 15.60 7.60 -5.66
CA LEU A 120 16.16 6.88 -4.51
C LEU A 120 15.00 6.63 -3.54
N SER A 121 14.30 5.50 -3.72
CA SER A 121 13.12 5.11 -2.95
C SER A 121 13.49 4.71 -1.53
N GLN A 122 14.59 3.98 -1.36
CA GLN A 122 15.11 3.61 -0.05
C GLN A 122 16.56 4.06 0.12
N GLY A 123 16.91 4.47 1.33
CA GLY A 123 18.26 4.84 1.74
C GLY A 123 18.28 4.94 3.27
N PHE A 124 18.69 3.85 3.95
CA PHE A 124 18.52 3.72 5.40
C PHE A 124 19.74 3.11 6.09
N ILE A 125 19.78 3.36 7.40
CA ILE A 125 20.59 2.63 8.37
C ILE A 125 19.63 1.75 9.17
N ASN A 126 19.97 0.48 9.30
CA ASN A 126 19.26 -0.46 10.14
C ASN A 126 20.16 -0.92 11.29
N TYR A 127 19.58 -1.07 12.49
CA TYR A 127 20.21 -1.69 13.64
C TYR A 127 19.27 -2.75 14.20
N GLY A 128 19.71 -4.00 14.18
CA GLY A 128 18.94 -5.15 14.65
C GLY A 128 19.65 -5.93 15.74
N ILE A 129 18.89 -6.39 16.73
CA ILE A 129 19.26 -7.46 17.65
C ILE A 129 18.26 -8.57 17.41
N THR A 130 18.74 -9.70 16.93
CA THR A 130 17.91 -10.85 16.53
C THR A 130 16.86 -11.17 17.58
N ASP A 131 15.62 -11.34 17.16
CA ASP A 131 14.44 -11.67 17.96
C ASP A 131 14.13 -10.72 19.13
N ILE A 132 14.75 -9.55 19.15
CA ILE A 132 14.57 -8.56 20.23
C ILE A 132 14.07 -7.23 19.67
N LEU A 133 14.81 -6.63 18.76
CA LEU A 133 14.46 -5.32 18.19
C LEU A 133 15.06 -5.10 16.81
N ASN A 134 14.40 -4.25 16.05
CA ASN A 134 14.90 -3.72 14.78
C ASN A 134 14.59 -2.20 14.71
N LEU A 135 15.61 -1.37 14.55
CA LEU A 135 15.49 0.06 14.33
C LEU A 135 15.96 0.42 12.93
N ARG A 136 15.08 0.97 12.12
CA ARG A 136 15.43 1.45 10.77
C ARG A 136 15.19 2.96 10.67
N VAL A 137 16.19 3.70 10.16
CA VAL A 137 16.15 5.16 10.04
C VAL A 137 16.58 5.58 8.65
N GLY A 138 15.77 6.40 7.99
CA GLY A 138 16.01 6.91 6.65
C GLY A 138 14.81 6.72 5.73
N ARG A 139 15.06 6.75 4.43
CA ARG A 139 14.05 6.39 3.44
C ARG A 139 13.89 4.89 3.42
N GLN A 140 12.70 4.40 3.62
CA GLN A 140 12.39 2.98 3.73
C GLN A 140 10.97 2.71 3.28
N GLU A 141 10.73 1.55 2.72
CA GLU A 141 9.39 1.03 2.54
C GLU A 141 8.82 0.68 3.91
N ALA A 142 7.61 1.12 4.18
CA ALA A 142 6.90 0.85 5.43
C ALA A 142 5.66 0.01 5.14
N ASP A 143 5.37 -0.91 6.08
CA ASP A 143 4.18 -1.76 6.07
C ASP A 143 3.57 -1.72 7.47
N LYS A 144 2.86 -0.63 7.76
CA LYS A 144 2.09 -0.43 8.98
C LYS A 144 0.65 -0.12 8.61
N GLU A 145 -0.27 -0.23 9.54
CA GLU A 145 -1.70 -0.14 9.25
C GLU A 145 -2.09 1.13 8.48
N TRP A 146 -1.43 2.27 8.80
CA TRP A 146 -1.68 3.58 8.18
C TRP A 146 -0.39 4.28 7.75
N LEU A 147 0.62 3.48 7.44
CA LEU A 147 1.90 3.96 6.94
C LEU A 147 2.43 2.93 5.94
N SER A 148 2.18 3.16 4.66
CA SER A 148 2.63 2.31 3.55
C SER A 148 3.57 3.05 2.61
N ASP A 149 4.02 2.39 1.56
CA ASP A 149 4.91 2.95 0.55
C ASP A 149 6.27 3.42 1.09
N ASN A 150 6.94 4.30 0.35
CA ASN A 150 8.25 4.80 0.73
C ASN A 150 8.12 5.98 1.70
N GLN A 151 8.66 5.82 2.89
CA GLN A 151 8.62 6.80 3.99
C GLN A 151 10.01 7.35 4.29
N GLU A 152 10.12 8.63 4.61
CA GLU A 152 11.30 9.20 5.28
C GLU A 152 11.04 9.16 6.78
N ALA A 153 11.48 8.06 7.44
CA ALA A 153 11.00 7.66 8.76
C ALA A 153 12.08 7.11 9.67
N ALA A 154 11.74 7.03 10.96
CA ALA A 154 12.42 6.22 11.96
C ALA A 154 11.39 5.26 12.57
N ILE A 155 11.61 3.95 12.43
CA ILE A 155 10.70 2.90 12.88
C ILE A 155 11.48 1.94 13.77
N LEU A 156 10.97 1.70 14.97
CA LEU A 156 11.47 0.70 15.91
C LEU A 156 10.42 -0.38 16.09
N ASP A 157 10.79 -1.60 15.77
CA ASP A 157 10.03 -2.82 16.02
C ASP A 157 10.67 -3.59 17.18
N VAL A 158 9.87 -4.02 18.16
CA VAL A 158 10.30 -4.75 19.34
C VAL A 158 9.53 -6.06 19.45
N SER A 159 10.24 -7.19 19.40
CA SER A 159 9.72 -8.56 19.48
C SER A 159 10.18 -9.31 20.74
N ALA A 160 10.73 -8.60 21.72
CA ALA A 160 11.22 -9.19 22.98
C ALA A 160 10.12 -9.86 23.84
N ILE A 161 8.86 -9.57 23.59
CA ILE A 161 7.71 -10.17 24.28
C ILE A 161 7.14 -11.28 23.40
N LYS A 162 7.01 -12.47 23.96
CA LYS A 162 6.49 -13.63 23.24
C LYS A 162 5.13 -13.31 22.60
N ASP A 163 4.96 -13.73 21.36
CA ASP A 163 3.74 -13.57 20.56
C ASP A 163 3.27 -12.10 20.46
N THR A 164 4.21 -11.14 20.60
CA THR A 164 3.89 -9.72 20.57
C THR A 164 4.94 -8.94 19.79
N LEU A 165 4.48 -8.19 18.79
CA LEU A 165 5.28 -7.18 18.07
C LEU A 165 4.79 -5.79 18.46
N ILE A 166 5.69 -4.96 18.97
CA ILE A 166 5.42 -3.55 19.26
C ILE A 166 6.17 -2.72 18.24
N SER A 167 5.46 -1.86 17.53
CA SER A 167 6.04 -0.93 16.56
C SER A 167 5.78 0.50 16.99
N VAL A 168 6.84 1.31 17.01
CA VAL A 168 6.74 2.75 17.26
C VAL A 168 7.57 3.50 16.24
N GLY A 169 7.13 4.68 15.84
CA GLY A 169 7.91 5.44 14.88
C GLY A 169 7.38 6.83 14.59
N TYR A 170 8.11 7.45 13.70
CA TYR A 170 7.80 8.76 13.15
C TYR A 170 8.10 8.77 11.66
N SER A 171 7.17 9.26 10.85
CA SER A 171 7.42 9.57 9.44
C SER A 171 7.21 11.05 9.16
N ARG A 172 8.13 11.61 8.38
CA ARG A 172 8.11 13.02 7.99
C ARG A 172 7.56 13.21 6.59
N LYS A 173 7.89 12.30 5.66
CA LYS A 173 7.55 12.40 4.25
C LYS A 173 7.17 11.04 3.70
N LYS A 174 6.31 11.07 2.69
CA LYS A 174 5.90 9.94 1.87
C LYS A 174 6.29 10.18 0.42
N ALA A 175 6.55 9.11 -0.31
CA ALA A 175 6.55 9.08 -1.77
C ALA A 175 5.96 7.75 -2.22
N GLU A 176 4.96 7.81 -3.07
CA GLU A 176 4.45 6.65 -3.77
C GLU A 176 5.21 6.49 -5.08
N THR A 177 5.75 5.31 -5.35
CA THR A 177 6.47 5.03 -6.57
C THR A 177 6.35 3.57 -6.96
N GLY A 178 5.75 3.36 -8.11
CA GLY A 178 5.42 2.05 -8.65
C GLY A 178 5.48 2.05 -10.18
N ILE A 179 4.71 1.15 -10.75
CA ILE A 179 4.64 0.93 -12.19
C ILE A 179 3.80 1.96 -12.94
N ASP A 180 2.90 2.64 -12.24
CA ASP A 180 1.87 3.55 -12.73
C ASP A 180 2.15 5.00 -12.36
N LEU A 181 2.90 5.26 -11.30
CA LEU A 181 3.26 6.61 -10.85
C LEU A 181 4.65 6.67 -10.22
N SER A 182 5.20 7.88 -10.08
CA SER A 182 6.43 8.14 -9.31
C SER A 182 6.42 9.58 -8.78
N GLU A 183 6.27 9.71 -7.48
CA GLU A 183 6.19 10.99 -6.77
C GLU A 183 7.54 11.44 -6.21
N HIS A 184 7.67 12.74 -5.97
CA HIS A 184 8.71 13.26 -5.08
C HIS A 184 8.31 13.04 -3.62
N PHE A 185 9.29 12.83 -2.73
CA PHE A 185 9.02 12.83 -1.30
C PHE A 185 8.40 14.15 -0.85
N TYR A 186 7.16 14.12 -0.42
CA TYR A 186 6.41 15.28 0.08
C TYR A 186 5.96 15.05 1.53
N LYS A 187 5.49 16.11 2.17
CA LYS A 187 4.93 16.07 3.51
C LYS A 187 3.42 16.04 3.44
N PRO A 188 2.74 14.92 3.77
CA PRO A 188 1.29 14.91 3.85
C PRO A 188 0.74 15.85 4.93
N THR A 189 1.49 16.04 6.02
CA THR A 189 1.19 17.01 7.07
C THR A 189 2.43 17.80 7.46
N GLU A 190 2.28 19.01 7.99
CA GLU A 190 3.42 19.90 8.31
C GLU A 190 4.42 19.30 9.31
N LYS A 191 3.92 18.57 10.31
CA LYS A 191 4.72 18.04 11.44
C LYS A 191 5.02 16.56 11.35
N GLY A 192 4.64 15.89 10.23
CA GLY A 192 4.78 14.44 10.10
C GLY A 192 3.77 13.68 10.94
N ILE A 193 3.97 12.37 11.10
CA ILE A 193 3.10 11.48 11.84
C ILE A 193 3.91 10.61 12.80
N TYR A 194 3.44 10.50 14.04
CA TYR A 194 3.92 9.55 15.04
C TYR A 194 2.96 8.40 15.13
N PHE A 195 3.47 7.19 15.40
CA PHE A 195 2.60 6.04 15.57
C PHE A 195 3.09 5.08 16.66
N PHE A 196 2.14 4.32 17.16
CA PHE A 196 2.31 3.15 18.00
C PHE A 196 1.35 2.08 17.53
N GLU A 197 1.86 0.86 17.30
CA GLU A 197 1.08 -0.35 17.07
C GLU A 197 1.56 -1.45 18.01
N ALA A 198 0.64 -2.31 18.44
CA ALA A 198 0.97 -3.51 19.19
C ALA A 198 0.18 -4.68 18.59
N GLU A 199 0.87 -5.62 17.97
CA GLU A 199 0.25 -6.82 17.44
C GLU A 199 0.50 -7.99 18.42
N ASN A 200 -0.55 -8.67 18.82
CA ASN A 200 -0.48 -9.81 19.75
C ASN A 200 -1.23 -11.02 19.20
N SER A 201 -0.55 -12.16 19.12
CA SER A 201 -1.07 -13.45 18.66
C SER A 201 -0.98 -14.53 19.75
N SER A 202 -1.03 -14.15 21.02
CA SER A 202 -0.98 -15.11 22.14
C SER A 202 -2.26 -15.94 22.32
N LEU A 203 -3.36 -15.51 21.73
CA LEU A 203 -4.62 -16.26 21.69
C LEU A 203 -4.62 -17.18 20.47
N GLU A 204 -5.00 -18.42 20.65
CA GLU A 204 -5.10 -19.39 19.56
C GLU A 204 -6.06 -18.86 18.46
N ASN A 205 -5.60 -18.85 17.23
CA ASN A 205 -6.34 -18.40 16.06
C ASN A 205 -6.78 -16.92 16.06
N VAL A 206 -6.28 -16.09 16.98
CA VAL A 206 -6.67 -14.68 17.07
C VAL A 206 -5.44 -13.80 17.15
N THR A 207 -5.33 -12.86 16.23
CA THR A 207 -4.36 -11.75 16.29
C THR A 207 -5.10 -10.44 16.52
N LEU A 208 -4.65 -9.65 17.49
CA LEU A 208 -5.20 -8.33 17.80
C LEU A 208 -4.13 -7.27 17.61
N LYS A 209 -4.48 -6.20 16.90
CA LYS A 209 -3.60 -5.05 16.63
C LYS A 209 -4.27 -3.72 17.03
N PRO A 210 -4.24 -3.30 18.32
CA PRO A 210 -4.53 -1.94 18.69
C PRO A 210 -3.43 -0.98 18.22
N TYR A 211 -3.81 0.23 17.87
CA TYR A 211 -2.88 1.25 17.41
C TYR A 211 -3.38 2.67 17.68
N VAL A 212 -2.43 3.62 17.65
CA VAL A 212 -2.67 5.06 17.63
C VAL A 212 -1.68 5.76 16.70
N TYR A 213 -2.19 6.69 15.92
CA TYR A 213 -1.43 7.58 15.05
C TYR A 213 -1.75 9.02 15.37
N THR A 214 -0.74 9.89 15.38
CA THR A 214 -0.90 11.32 15.64
C THR A 214 -0.09 12.14 14.64
N ALA A 215 -0.77 12.89 13.80
CA ALA A 215 -0.21 13.96 12.98
C ALA A 215 -0.53 15.30 13.69
N PRO A 216 0.43 15.91 14.40
CA PRO A 216 0.18 17.11 15.20
C PRO A 216 -0.40 18.25 14.36
N GLU A 217 -1.39 18.97 14.89
CA GLU A 217 -2.13 20.06 14.22
C GLU A 217 -2.96 19.61 13.01
N ALA A 218 -3.11 18.28 12.80
CA ALA A 218 -3.98 17.73 11.77
C ALA A 218 -4.98 16.75 12.36
N THR A 219 -4.53 15.60 12.88
CA THR A 219 -5.43 14.57 13.38
C THR A 219 -4.72 13.62 14.35
N THR A 220 -5.51 13.04 15.27
CA THR A 220 -5.13 11.84 16.01
C THR A 220 -6.19 10.78 15.76
N PHE A 221 -5.79 9.59 15.37
CA PHE A 221 -6.70 8.48 15.16
C PHE A 221 -6.19 7.20 15.81
N TYR A 222 -7.12 6.34 16.17
CA TYR A 222 -6.83 5.09 16.85
C TYR A 222 -7.84 4.02 16.44
N GLY A 223 -7.43 2.80 16.52
CA GLY A 223 -8.27 1.68 16.11
C GLY A 223 -7.82 0.34 16.66
N LEU A 224 -8.58 -0.64 16.26
CA LEU A 224 -8.32 -2.05 16.55
C LEU A 224 -8.58 -2.86 15.28
N LYS A 225 -7.58 -3.64 14.87
CA LYS A 225 -7.73 -4.70 13.88
C LYS A 225 -7.68 -6.03 14.60
N GLY A 226 -8.61 -6.90 14.29
CA GLY A 226 -8.65 -8.28 14.74
C GLY A 226 -8.61 -9.21 13.54
N ASN A 227 -7.79 -10.25 13.61
CA ASN A 227 -7.73 -11.33 12.64
C ASN A 227 -8.07 -12.65 13.34
N PHE A 228 -8.95 -13.44 12.73
CA PHE A 228 -9.33 -14.76 13.20
C PHE A 228 -9.06 -15.78 12.09
N GLU A 229 -8.13 -16.71 12.34
CA GLU A 229 -7.66 -17.69 11.35
C GLU A 229 -7.96 -19.11 11.83
N VAL A 230 -8.62 -19.92 11.00
CA VAL A 230 -8.82 -21.36 11.23
C VAL A 230 -8.66 -22.13 9.93
N GLU A 231 -7.70 -23.05 9.89
CA GLU A 231 -7.38 -23.89 8.73
C GLU A 231 -7.33 -23.08 7.41
N ASN A 232 -8.40 -23.11 6.63
CA ASN A 232 -8.51 -22.48 5.33
C ASN A 232 -9.42 -21.24 5.31
N PHE A 233 -9.78 -20.72 6.48
CA PHE A 233 -10.64 -19.54 6.63
C PHE A 233 -9.96 -18.46 7.48
N ASP A 234 -10.02 -17.22 7.02
CA ASP A 234 -9.56 -16.03 7.72
C ASP A 234 -10.64 -14.94 7.73
N LEU A 235 -10.81 -14.26 8.85
CA LEU A 235 -11.75 -13.15 9.02
C LEU A 235 -11.04 -11.95 9.63
N VAL A 236 -11.02 -10.84 8.91
CA VAL A 236 -10.54 -9.54 9.36
C VAL A 236 -11.71 -8.68 9.82
N LEU A 237 -11.57 -8.07 10.99
CA LEU A 237 -12.44 -7.02 11.51
C LEU A 237 -11.59 -5.83 11.91
N HIS A 238 -11.87 -4.67 11.35
CA HIS A 238 -11.09 -3.46 11.59
C HIS A 238 -11.99 -2.25 11.80
N TYR A 239 -11.72 -1.47 12.85
CA TYR A 239 -12.42 -0.23 13.13
C TYR A 239 -11.43 0.84 13.59
N ALA A 240 -11.54 2.03 13.00
CA ALA A 240 -10.77 3.21 13.37
C ALA A 240 -11.67 4.44 13.50
N ILE A 241 -11.28 5.34 14.40
CA ILE A 241 -11.89 6.67 14.56
C ILE A 241 -10.79 7.71 14.66
N SER A 242 -11.08 8.92 14.19
CA SER A 242 -10.17 10.06 14.30
C SER A 242 -10.82 11.23 15.02
N ASN A 243 -9.95 12.01 15.67
CA ASN A 243 -10.22 13.36 16.16
C ASN A 243 -9.39 14.32 15.31
N VAL A 244 -10.05 15.11 14.48
CA VAL A 244 -9.39 16.10 13.61
C VAL A 244 -9.24 17.41 14.38
N ASP A 245 -8.11 18.08 14.23
CA ASP A 245 -7.89 19.40 14.85
C ASP A 245 -8.91 20.42 14.28
N SER A 246 -9.57 21.18 15.16
CA SER A 246 -10.63 22.11 14.78
C SER A 246 -10.15 23.23 13.82
N ASP A 247 -8.85 23.53 13.84
CA ASP A 247 -8.25 24.54 13.00
C ASP A 247 -7.66 23.97 11.71
N TYR A 248 -7.65 22.63 11.56
CA TYR A 248 -7.17 21.98 10.36
C TYR A 248 -8.07 22.28 9.15
N ARG A 249 -7.43 22.57 8.05
CA ARG A 249 -8.08 22.78 6.73
C ARG A 249 -7.36 21.94 5.69
N ASN A 250 -8.12 21.33 4.80
CA ASN A 250 -7.54 20.66 3.64
C ASN A 250 -6.95 21.68 2.64
N GLU A 251 -6.35 21.19 1.56
CA GLU A 251 -5.74 22.02 0.51
C GLU A 251 -6.69 23.05 -0.11
N ASP A 252 -7.99 22.73 -0.17
CA ASP A 252 -9.05 23.65 -0.64
C ASP A 252 -9.50 24.66 0.41
N GLY A 253 -8.94 24.63 1.62
CA GLY A 253 -9.30 25.50 2.74
C GLY A 253 -10.58 25.08 3.49
N ASN A 254 -11.11 23.89 3.22
CA ASN A 254 -12.31 23.37 3.88
C ASN A 254 -11.99 22.78 5.25
N ILE A 255 -12.96 22.92 6.19
CA ILE A 255 -12.90 22.25 7.48
C ILE A 255 -13.06 20.74 7.28
N VAL A 256 -12.12 19.97 7.78
CA VAL A 256 -12.22 18.50 7.84
C VAL A 256 -12.86 18.12 9.18
N LYS A 257 -13.78 17.18 9.17
CA LYS A 257 -14.47 16.70 10.38
C LYS A 257 -13.85 15.41 10.87
N ASP A 258 -14.12 15.10 12.15
CA ASP A 258 -13.89 13.79 12.72
C ASP A 258 -14.46 12.71 11.81
N ASN A 259 -13.74 11.63 11.65
CA ASN A 259 -14.08 10.58 10.73
C ASN A 259 -13.89 9.19 11.35
N SER A 260 -14.44 8.18 10.70
CA SER A 260 -14.28 6.79 11.10
C SER A 260 -14.34 5.87 9.89
N ILE A 261 -13.75 4.70 10.04
CA ILE A 261 -13.81 3.63 9.04
C ILE A 261 -14.08 2.29 9.72
N PHE A 262 -14.89 1.48 9.08
CA PHE A 262 -15.12 0.08 9.40
C PHE A 262 -14.76 -0.76 8.18
N HIS A 263 -13.95 -1.79 8.39
CA HIS A 263 -13.60 -2.76 7.37
C HIS A 263 -13.80 -4.18 7.89
N THR A 264 -14.29 -5.05 7.04
CA THR A 264 -14.33 -6.50 7.28
C THR A 264 -14.04 -7.23 5.98
N GLU A 265 -13.24 -8.28 6.07
CA GLU A 265 -12.91 -9.16 4.95
C GLU A 265 -12.92 -10.61 5.42
N ALA A 266 -13.48 -11.50 4.62
CA ALA A 266 -13.41 -12.94 4.82
C ALA A 266 -12.65 -13.56 3.64
N ASN A 267 -11.64 -14.35 3.94
CA ASN A 267 -10.81 -15.09 3.01
C ASN A 267 -11.07 -16.59 3.18
N LEU A 268 -11.13 -17.31 2.08
CA LEU A 268 -11.36 -18.76 2.09
C LEU A 268 -10.51 -19.43 1.00
N GLU A 269 -9.66 -20.36 1.40
CA GLU A 269 -9.05 -21.33 0.48
C GLU A 269 -10.03 -22.46 0.20
N ILE A 270 -10.65 -22.43 -0.99
CA ILE A 270 -11.70 -23.41 -1.40
C ILE A 270 -11.10 -24.79 -1.65
N ILE A 271 -9.98 -24.81 -2.35
CA ILE A 271 -9.11 -25.97 -2.59
C ILE A 271 -7.67 -25.45 -2.60
N GLU A 272 -6.71 -26.35 -2.53
CA GLU A 272 -5.28 -26.01 -2.58
C GLU A 272 -4.99 -25.02 -3.72
N ASN A 273 -4.36 -23.89 -3.37
CA ASN A 273 -4.00 -22.79 -4.28
C ASN A 273 -5.18 -21.99 -4.89
N LEU A 274 -6.43 -22.24 -4.53
CA LEU A 274 -7.58 -21.44 -4.94
C LEU A 274 -8.14 -20.65 -3.77
N ASN A 275 -7.82 -19.36 -3.73
CA ASN A 275 -8.26 -18.44 -2.68
C ASN A 275 -9.38 -17.52 -3.18
N THR A 276 -10.31 -17.21 -2.30
CA THR A 276 -11.37 -16.24 -2.56
C THR A 276 -11.48 -15.28 -1.39
N ASN A 277 -11.83 -14.04 -1.67
CA ASN A 277 -12.14 -13.07 -0.64
C ASN A 277 -13.42 -12.29 -0.93
N ILE A 278 -14.07 -11.85 0.12
CA ILE A 278 -15.17 -10.90 0.08
C ILE A 278 -14.96 -9.88 1.18
N GLY A 279 -15.21 -8.61 0.88
CA GLY A 279 -15.01 -7.57 1.87
C GLY A 279 -15.99 -6.40 1.76
N TYR A 280 -16.04 -5.65 2.84
CA TYR A 280 -16.87 -4.47 3.00
C TYR A 280 -16.12 -3.39 3.73
N ILE A 281 -16.07 -2.18 3.16
CA ILE A 281 -15.49 -0.99 3.77
C ILE A 281 -16.60 0.07 3.88
N LYS A 282 -16.64 0.78 5.00
CA LYS A 282 -17.59 1.88 5.24
C LYS A 282 -16.92 3.02 5.98
N THR A 283 -17.05 4.23 5.45
CA THR A 283 -16.58 5.47 6.08
C THR A 283 -17.70 6.24 6.76
N ASP A 284 -17.33 7.23 7.57
CA ASP A 284 -18.28 8.12 8.27
C ASP A 284 -19.06 9.00 7.28
N LYS A 285 -20.28 9.35 7.69
CA LYS A 285 -21.19 10.19 6.88
C LYS A 285 -20.79 11.66 6.79
N LYS A 286 -19.90 12.13 7.66
CA LYS A 286 -19.57 13.56 7.79
C LYS A 286 -18.13 13.87 7.40
N GLY A 287 -17.20 12.95 7.69
CA GLY A 287 -15.77 13.18 7.57
C GLY A 287 -15.03 12.26 6.59
N GLY A 288 -15.68 11.16 6.16
CA GLY A 288 -14.94 10.17 5.35
C GLY A 288 -13.82 9.49 6.14
N ALA A 289 -12.69 9.22 5.49
CA ALA A 289 -11.48 8.68 6.11
C ALA A 289 -10.17 9.16 5.46
N ASP A 290 -10.21 10.05 4.47
CA ASP A 290 -9.06 10.47 3.65
C ASP A 290 -7.85 10.96 4.48
N LEU A 291 -8.10 11.68 5.58
CA LEU A 291 -7.01 12.21 6.39
C LEU A 291 -6.24 11.11 7.15
N MET A 292 -6.87 9.96 7.41
CA MET A 292 -6.17 8.81 8.01
C MET A 292 -5.20 8.18 7.01
N THR A 293 -5.55 8.17 5.72
CA THR A 293 -4.74 7.54 4.65
C THR A 293 -3.61 8.43 4.12
N ALA A 294 -3.45 9.63 4.67
CA ALA A 294 -2.48 10.61 4.17
C ALA A 294 -1.03 10.07 4.07
N TYR A 295 -0.66 9.11 4.91
CA TYR A 295 0.64 8.44 4.88
C TYR A 295 0.60 7.02 4.29
N GLY A 296 -0.52 6.64 3.70
CA GLY A 296 -0.80 5.31 3.17
C GLY A 296 -1.75 4.50 4.04
N ASP A 297 -2.16 3.34 3.57
CA ASP A 297 -3.04 2.41 4.29
C ASP A 297 -2.89 0.98 3.76
N ASN A 298 -3.38 0.02 4.53
CA ASN A 298 -3.42 -1.40 4.22
C ASN A 298 -4.86 -1.96 4.33
N ILE A 299 -5.86 -1.21 3.84
CA ILE A 299 -7.27 -1.59 3.97
C ILE A 299 -7.89 -1.93 2.62
N SER A 300 -7.76 -1.03 1.63
CA SER A 300 -8.39 -1.23 0.33
C SER A 300 -7.55 -2.14 -0.57
N PRO A 301 -8.13 -3.24 -1.11
CA PRO A 301 -7.43 -4.07 -2.08
C PRO A 301 -7.64 -3.56 -3.53
N LEU A 302 -8.33 -2.43 -3.72
CA LEU A 302 -8.62 -1.88 -5.04
C LEU A 302 -7.43 -1.05 -5.51
N GLU A 303 -7.00 -1.26 -6.74
CA GLU A 303 -5.84 -0.58 -7.35
C GLU A 303 -6.07 0.92 -7.49
N GLU A 304 -7.21 1.30 -8.06
CA GLU A 304 -7.57 2.71 -8.21
C GLU A 304 -8.28 3.22 -6.96
N GLY A 305 -9.34 2.56 -6.50
CA GLY A 305 -10.05 2.77 -5.24
C GLY A 305 -10.32 4.23 -4.86
N ASN A 306 -10.44 5.14 -5.85
CA ASN A 306 -10.34 6.60 -5.69
C ASN A 306 -11.34 7.21 -4.68
N TYR A 307 -12.42 6.50 -4.38
CA TYR A 307 -13.50 7.01 -3.52
C TYR A 307 -13.81 6.11 -2.34
N VAL A 308 -12.95 5.13 -2.05
CA VAL A 308 -13.14 4.19 -0.93
C VAL A 308 -13.17 4.92 0.41
N TYR A 309 -12.39 5.99 0.52
CA TYR A 309 -12.25 6.80 1.76
C TYR A 309 -13.07 8.08 1.77
N ASP A 310 -13.86 8.35 0.72
CA ASP A 310 -14.72 9.53 0.62
C ASP A 310 -15.84 9.53 1.69
N ILE A 311 -16.55 10.63 1.82
CA ILE A 311 -17.65 10.81 2.77
C ILE A 311 -18.80 9.86 2.45
N ASP A 312 -19.30 9.14 3.49
CA ASP A 312 -20.37 8.12 3.42
C ASP A 312 -20.11 7.04 2.35
N ALA A 313 -18.82 6.72 2.10
CA ALA A 313 -18.47 5.67 1.17
C ALA A 313 -18.85 4.29 1.70
N ARG A 314 -19.31 3.44 0.78
CA ARG A 314 -19.66 2.04 1.03
C ARG A 314 -19.12 1.22 -0.12
N THR A 315 -18.06 0.48 0.15
CA THR A 315 -17.37 -0.36 -0.81
C THR A 315 -17.65 -1.82 -0.53
N TYR A 316 -18.05 -2.54 -1.54
CA TYR A 316 -18.14 -4.00 -1.55
C TYR A 316 -17.15 -4.51 -2.58
N TYR A 317 -16.40 -5.53 -2.23
CA TYR A 317 -15.50 -6.19 -3.17
C TYR A 317 -15.51 -7.70 -3.00
N ALA A 318 -15.11 -8.39 -4.07
CA ALA A 318 -14.88 -9.81 -4.07
C ALA A 318 -13.76 -10.16 -5.04
N GLY A 319 -12.90 -11.07 -4.63
CA GLY A 319 -11.75 -11.51 -5.40
C GLY A 319 -11.62 -13.02 -5.42
N VAL A 320 -10.84 -13.49 -6.38
CA VAL A 320 -10.39 -14.87 -6.51
C VAL A 320 -8.96 -14.88 -7.01
N SER A 321 -8.11 -15.72 -6.43
CA SER A 321 -6.76 -16.00 -6.95
C SER A 321 -6.53 -17.51 -7.06
N TYR A 322 -5.73 -17.90 -8.04
CA TYR A 322 -5.34 -19.27 -8.27
C TYR A 322 -3.87 -19.36 -8.67
N THR A 323 -3.11 -20.17 -7.94
CA THR A 323 -1.68 -20.39 -8.22
C THR A 323 -1.50 -21.70 -8.96
N ILE A 324 -0.86 -21.63 -10.14
CA ILE A 324 -0.49 -22.78 -10.94
C ILE A 324 0.94 -22.65 -11.46
N ALA A 325 1.79 -23.65 -11.19
CA ALA A 325 3.17 -23.70 -11.64
C ALA A 325 3.93 -22.37 -11.38
N ASP A 326 3.86 -21.88 -10.14
CA ASP A 326 4.51 -20.63 -9.67
C ASP A 326 3.96 -19.34 -10.31
N ILE A 327 2.85 -19.43 -11.05
CA ILE A 327 2.12 -18.28 -11.58
C ILE A 327 0.84 -18.10 -10.75
N GLU A 328 0.69 -16.95 -10.13
CA GLU A 328 -0.57 -16.54 -9.50
C GLU A 328 -1.41 -15.72 -10.48
N LEU A 329 -2.66 -16.13 -10.65
CA LEU A 329 -3.66 -15.44 -11.45
C LEU A 329 -4.74 -14.91 -10.51
N GLY A 330 -5.06 -13.61 -10.60
CA GLY A 330 -6.06 -12.98 -9.75
C GLY A 330 -7.13 -12.25 -10.54
N ALA A 331 -8.32 -12.16 -9.95
CA ALA A 331 -9.39 -11.27 -10.39
C ALA A 331 -10.07 -10.64 -9.19
N LEU A 332 -10.24 -9.33 -9.19
CA LEU A 332 -10.90 -8.56 -8.15
C LEU A 332 -11.95 -7.64 -8.75
N TYR A 333 -13.13 -7.61 -8.14
CA TYR A 333 -14.18 -6.67 -8.49
C TYR A 333 -14.59 -5.87 -7.28
N GLY A 334 -14.65 -4.53 -7.41
CA GLY A 334 -15.09 -3.60 -6.40
C GLY A 334 -16.22 -2.69 -6.87
N SER A 335 -17.02 -2.22 -5.93
CA SER A 335 -18.06 -1.23 -6.16
C SER A 335 -18.24 -0.34 -4.95
N THR A 336 -17.91 0.94 -5.12
CA THR A 336 -18.02 2.00 -4.13
C THR A 336 -19.18 2.92 -4.46
N LYS A 337 -20.06 3.16 -3.50
CA LYS A 337 -21.03 4.26 -3.49
C LYS A 337 -20.57 5.29 -2.48
N TYR A 338 -20.64 6.57 -2.81
CA TYR A 338 -20.12 7.66 -1.99
C TYR A 338 -20.93 8.94 -2.16
N SER A 339 -20.69 9.95 -1.30
CA SER A 339 -21.36 11.25 -1.33
C SER A 339 -22.89 11.11 -1.39
N GLU A 340 -23.49 10.55 -0.34
CA GLU A 340 -24.94 10.40 -0.18
C GLU A 340 -25.62 9.53 -1.26
N ASP A 341 -24.93 8.49 -1.72
CA ASP A 341 -25.39 7.56 -2.77
C ASP A 341 -25.57 8.19 -4.18
N ALA A 342 -25.23 9.47 -4.34
CA ALA A 342 -25.40 10.14 -5.62
C ALA A 342 -24.42 9.70 -6.69
N LYS A 343 -23.27 9.12 -6.26
CA LYS A 343 -22.16 8.73 -7.13
C LYS A 343 -21.76 7.28 -6.90
N LYS A 344 -21.18 6.66 -7.93
CA LYS A 344 -20.76 5.27 -7.89
C LYS A 344 -19.54 5.03 -8.75
N GLU A 345 -18.52 4.40 -8.15
CA GLU A 345 -17.38 3.81 -8.83
C GLU A 345 -17.53 2.30 -8.93
N LYS A 346 -16.94 1.71 -9.96
CA LYS A 346 -16.81 0.26 -10.12
C LYS A 346 -15.46 -0.02 -10.75
N GLU A 347 -14.78 -0.98 -10.20
CA GLU A 347 -13.46 -1.41 -10.64
C GLU A 347 -13.44 -2.91 -10.86
N PHE A 348 -12.64 -3.34 -11.83
CA PHE A 348 -12.37 -4.75 -12.09
C PHE A 348 -10.90 -4.90 -12.47
N ASN A 349 -10.16 -5.65 -11.67
CA ASN A 349 -8.73 -5.90 -11.83
C ASN A 349 -8.50 -7.35 -12.24
N LEU A 350 -7.53 -7.56 -13.12
CA LEU A 350 -6.96 -8.87 -13.43
C LEU A 350 -5.46 -8.80 -13.15
N THR A 351 -4.94 -9.77 -12.42
CA THR A 351 -3.53 -9.85 -12.07
C THR A 351 -2.93 -11.17 -12.54
N ALA A 352 -1.65 -11.13 -12.90
CA ALA A 352 -0.84 -12.31 -13.10
C ALA A 352 0.55 -12.02 -12.54
N ALA A 353 1.03 -12.84 -11.61
CA ALA A 353 2.35 -12.72 -11.01
C ALA A 353 3.11 -14.04 -11.12
N HIS A 354 4.41 -13.98 -11.33
CA HIS A 354 5.30 -15.14 -11.33
C HIS A 354 6.51 -14.86 -10.45
N ASN A 355 6.74 -15.70 -9.47
CA ASN A 355 7.89 -15.61 -8.60
C ASN A 355 9.05 -16.43 -9.19
N PHE A 356 10.16 -15.76 -9.52
CA PHE A 356 11.41 -16.43 -9.89
C PHE A 356 12.22 -16.67 -8.61
N THR A 357 12.53 -17.90 -8.32
CA THR A 357 13.41 -18.32 -7.22
C THR A 357 14.85 -18.45 -7.72
#